data_768d47a9c93c7b1ec3b0c0b18e30b832
#
_entry.id   768d47a9c93c7b1ec3b0c0b18e30b832
#
_cell.length_a   1.000
_cell.length_b   1.000
_cell.length_c   1.000
_cell.angle_alpha   90.00
_cell.angle_beta   90.00
_cell.angle_gamma   90.00
#
_symmetry.space_group_name_H-M   'P 1'
#
loop_
_entity.id
_entity.type
_entity.pdbx_description
1 polymer ?
#
loop_
_entity_poly.entity_id
_entity_poly.type
_entity_poly.pdbx_seq_one_letter_code
_entity_poly.pdbx_strand_id
1 'polypeptide(L)'
;MSQRPYILNETNWGAVREGAGANDERKQRPRDEREEASDERPRRAQGEAARTSDSSELRPARIAVLPWGATEAHNYHLPYGTDNIQCDYVAAESARIAAAAGARVMVLPTVPFGVQTGQLDIPFCINLNPSTQAALLADVADSLAGQGVEALVVLNGHGGNSFRQMIRELQPEIALFLCAVDWYRVEPQEPYFSDLGDHAGEMETSVMMHIAPDLVRPLSEAGDGHARPPRIGAFREGWAWAPRKWTDVTADTGVGDPRAASAEKGERYLAAVTAKIGTFLTELAAADFEDMYE
;
A
#
# COMPACT_ATOMS: atom_id res chain seq x y z
N MET A 1 3.65 -4.30 25.23
CA MET A 1 3.41 -4.66 23.83
C MET A 1 4.70 -5.21 23.26
N SER A 2 4.67 -6.36 22.60
CA SER A 2 5.85 -6.91 21.91
C SER A 2 6.17 -6.01 20.71
N GLN A 3 7.43 -5.57 20.57
CA GLN A 3 7.87 -4.82 19.40
C GLN A 3 7.69 -5.65 18.15
N ARG A 4 7.15 -5.05 17.08
CA ARG A 4 7.01 -5.66 15.75
C ARG A 4 8.14 -5.13 14.85
N PRO A 5 9.31 -5.78 14.82
CA PRO A 5 10.53 -5.24 14.19
C PRO A 5 10.41 -5.09 12.66
N TYR A 6 9.36 -5.66 12.06
CA TYR A 6 9.02 -5.53 10.65
C TYR A 6 8.12 -4.30 10.33
N ILE A 7 7.74 -3.50 11.34
CA ILE A 7 6.97 -2.26 11.19
C ILE A 7 7.87 -1.07 11.49
N LEU A 8 8.19 -0.28 10.49
CA LEU A 8 9.15 0.81 10.62
C LEU A 8 8.71 1.88 11.64
N ASN A 9 7.41 2.18 11.72
CA ASN A 9 6.86 3.11 12.72
C ASN A 9 7.00 2.63 14.19
N GLU A 10 7.21 1.34 14.42
CA GLU A 10 7.36 0.73 15.75
C GLU A 10 8.80 0.36 16.07
N THR A 11 9.71 0.56 15.12
CA THR A 11 11.12 0.21 15.22
C THR A 11 11.98 1.47 15.42
N ASN A 12 13.16 1.32 15.94
CA ASN A 12 14.13 2.40 16.10
C ASN A 12 15.48 2.05 15.47
N TRP A 13 16.35 3.05 15.32
CA TRP A 13 17.66 2.86 14.70
C TRP A 13 18.50 1.75 15.37
N GLY A 14 18.41 1.63 16.71
CA GLY A 14 19.11 0.58 17.43
C GLY A 14 18.64 -0.82 17.02
N ALA A 15 17.32 -1.04 17.01
CA ALA A 15 16.74 -2.33 16.61
C ALA A 15 17.02 -2.69 15.14
N VAL A 16 17.03 -1.70 14.23
CA VAL A 16 17.43 -1.90 12.83
C VAL A 16 18.89 -2.34 12.74
N ARG A 17 19.78 -1.72 13.52
CA ARG A 17 21.19 -2.09 13.59
C ARG A 17 21.42 -3.47 14.19
N GLU A 18 20.70 -3.81 15.26
CA GLU A 18 20.84 -5.10 15.95
C GLU A 18 20.33 -6.27 15.12
N GLY A 19 19.21 -6.08 14.42
CA GLY A 19 18.65 -7.07 13.47
C GLY A 19 19.56 -7.31 12.26
N ALA A 20 20.55 -6.45 12.08
CA ALA A 20 21.50 -6.48 10.98
C ALA A 20 22.93 -6.93 11.39
N GLY A 21 23.15 -7.35 12.66
CA GLY A 21 24.44 -7.87 13.16
C GLY A 21 25.42 -6.77 13.60
N ALA A 22 25.78 -6.79 14.90
CA ALA A 22 26.70 -5.83 15.49
C ALA A 22 28.12 -6.00 14.95
N ASN A 23 28.64 -5.03 14.29
CA ASN A 23 29.98 -4.40 14.38
C ASN A 23 30.29 -3.61 13.12
N ASP A 24 30.30 -2.29 13.21
CA ASP A 24 31.07 -1.45 12.30
C ASP A 24 31.58 -0.20 13.02
N GLU A 25 32.87 -0.16 13.25
CA GLU A 25 33.63 1.05 13.60
C GLU A 25 33.86 1.86 12.31
N ARG A 26 32.90 2.68 11.90
CA ARG A 26 33.14 3.67 10.83
C ARG A 26 33.85 4.87 11.35
N LYS A 27 35.11 5.00 10.97
CA LYS A 27 35.90 6.23 11.05
C LYS A 27 35.15 7.35 10.36
N GLN A 28 34.82 8.40 11.13
CA GLN A 28 34.33 9.68 10.63
C GLN A 28 35.34 10.26 9.62
N ARG A 29 34.93 10.54 8.40
CA ARG A 29 35.66 11.43 7.51
C ARG A 29 35.14 12.85 7.70
N PRO A 30 36.04 13.87 7.76
CA PRO A 30 35.63 15.27 7.88
C PRO A 30 34.92 15.75 6.59
N ARG A 31 33.89 16.56 6.80
CA ARG A 31 33.29 17.34 5.72
C ARG A 31 34.20 18.52 5.39
N ASP A 32 34.76 18.56 4.21
CA ASP A 32 35.33 19.79 3.66
C ASP A 32 34.78 20.06 2.27
N GLU A 33 34.37 21.33 2.16
CA GLU A 33 34.24 22.19 0.97
C GLU A 33 33.12 21.91 -0.06
N ARG A 34 32.19 22.86 -0.04
CA ARG A 34 31.19 23.10 -1.10
C ARG A 34 31.88 23.78 -2.28
N GLU A 35 31.80 23.17 -3.46
CA GLU A 35 31.91 23.92 -4.72
C GLU A 35 30.52 23.94 -5.38
N GLU A 36 30.13 25.14 -5.79
CA GLU A 36 28.95 25.41 -6.62
C GLU A 36 29.17 24.82 -8.02
N ALA A 37 28.28 23.97 -8.48
CA ALA A 37 28.25 23.50 -9.85
C ALA A 37 26.83 23.44 -10.41
N SER A 38 26.72 24.02 -11.57
CA SER A 38 25.64 24.23 -12.51
C SER A 38 24.75 22.99 -12.77
N ASP A 39 23.49 23.33 -13.04
CA ASP A 39 22.34 22.56 -13.43
C ASP A 39 22.54 21.74 -14.73
N GLU A 40 23.13 20.56 -14.63
CA GLU A 40 23.06 19.50 -15.64
C GLU A 40 23.09 18.15 -14.91
N ARG A 41 21.96 17.42 -14.91
CA ARG A 41 21.88 16.05 -14.36
C ARG A 41 22.73 15.10 -15.22
N PRO A 42 23.81 14.52 -14.71
CA PRO A 42 24.55 13.52 -15.46
C PRO A 42 23.81 12.16 -15.46
N ARG A 43 23.67 11.57 -16.64
CA ARG A 43 23.31 10.16 -16.80
C ARG A 43 24.34 9.31 -16.04
N ARG A 44 23.89 8.59 -15.02
CA ARG A 44 24.75 7.66 -14.27
C ARG A 44 25.14 6.49 -15.15
N ALA A 45 26.43 6.33 -15.34
CA ALA A 45 27.04 5.13 -15.92
C ALA A 45 26.80 3.92 -14.99
N GLN A 46 26.42 2.79 -15.58
CA GLN A 46 26.39 1.49 -14.94
C GLN A 46 27.80 1.11 -14.49
N GLY A 47 28.06 1.13 -13.18
CA GLY A 47 29.31 0.65 -12.60
C GLY A 47 29.07 -0.75 -12.04
N GLU A 48 29.71 -1.77 -12.65
CA GLU A 48 29.84 -3.10 -12.07
C GLU A 48 30.56 -3.00 -10.71
N ALA A 49 29.80 -3.10 -9.63
CA ALA A 49 30.37 -3.32 -8.31
C ALA A 49 30.64 -4.82 -8.14
N ALA A 50 31.92 -5.19 -8.20
CA ALA A 50 32.39 -6.55 -7.89
C ALA A 50 31.90 -6.97 -6.48
N ARG A 51 31.08 -8.01 -6.41
CA ARG A 51 30.66 -8.65 -5.15
C ARG A 51 31.85 -9.39 -4.56
N THR A 52 32.51 -8.81 -3.57
CA THR A 52 33.44 -9.54 -2.71
C THR A 52 32.66 -10.27 -1.63
N SER A 53 32.77 -11.58 -1.62
CA SER A 53 32.23 -12.47 -0.58
C SER A 53 32.99 -12.28 0.74
N ASP A 54 32.22 -12.20 1.78
CA ASP A 54 32.53 -12.26 3.20
C ASP A 54 32.46 -10.90 3.93
N SER A 55 31.27 -10.63 4.43
CA SER A 55 31.07 -9.78 5.59
C SER A 55 29.73 -10.16 6.23
N SER A 56 29.73 -10.39 7.52
CA SER A 56 28.55 -10.40 8.40
C SER A 56 27.91 -9.00 8.45
N GLU A 57 27.73 -8.39 7.27
CA GLU A 57 27.23 -7.04 7.08
C GLU A 57 25.73 -6.98 7.29
N LEU A 58 25.32 -5.93 7.97
CA LEU A 58 23.99 -5.33 8.05
C LEU A 58 23.22 -5.53 6.74
N ARG A 59 22.47 -6.63 6.61
CA ARG A 59 21.62 -6.80 5.44
C ARG A 59 20.28 -6.13 5.73
N PRO A 60 19.90 -5.08 4.98
CA PRO A 60 18.59 -4.45 5.10
C PRO A 60 17.46 -5.46 4.89
N ALA A 61 16.22 -5.11 5.19
CA ALA A 61 15.08 -5.88 4.73
C ALA A 61 15.20 -6.07 3.21
N ARG A 62 14.97 -7.29 2.73
CA ARG A 62 15.04 -7.56 1.29
C ARG A 62 13.86 -6.92 0.56
N ILE A 63 12.70 -6.95 1.21
CA ILE A 63 11.43 -6.46 0.68
C ILE A 63 10.93 -5.31 1.55
N ALA A 64 10.56 -4.21 0.93
CA ALA A 64 9.75 -3.15 1.54
C ALA A 64 8.29 -3.24 1.07
N VAL A 65 7.35 -3.04 1.99
CA VAL A 65 5.93 -2.90 1.68
C VAL A 65 5.53 -1.46 1.98
N LEU A 66 5.01 -0.75 0.99
CA LEU A 66 4.48 0.60 1.11
C LEU A 66 2.95 0.56 1.06
N PRO A 67 2.26 0.62 2.21
CA PRO A 67 0.83 0.76 2.22
C PRO A 67 0.44 2.11 1.62
N TRP A 68 -0.62 2.12 0.79
CA TRP A 68 -1.10 3.33 0.14
C TRP A 68 -2.62 3.34 0.12
N GLY A 69 -3.20 4.19 0.94
CA GLY A 69 -4.64 4.37 1.06
C GLY A 69 -5.13 5.64 0.40
N ALA A 70 -6.14 6.23 1.02
CA ALA A 70 -6.71 7.54 0.71
C ALA A 70 -7.34 8.15 1.96
N THR A 71 -7.63 9.45 1.90
CA THR A 71 -8.44 10.17 2.89
C THR A 71 -9.67 10.67 2.16
N GLU A 72 -10.78 9.93 2.29
CA GLU A 72 -12.03 10.15 1.57
C GLU A 72 -13.28 9.84 2.40
N ALA A 73 -14.42 10.36 1.98
CA ALA A 73 -15.67 10.06 2.63
C ALA A 73 -16.14 8.64 2.34
N HIS A 74 -16.49 7.88 3.39
CA HIS A 74 -16.95 6.50 3.34
C HIS A 74 -18.33 6.35 3.97
N ASN A 75 -19.37 6.73 3.25
CA ASN A 75 -20.73 6.78 3.76
C ASN A 75 -20.79 7.64 5.04
N TYR A 76 -21.83 7.52 5.88
CA TYR A 76 -21.95 8.27 7.13
C TYR A 76 -21.38 7.53 8.35
N HIS A 77 -21.06 6.26 8.22
CA HIS A 77 -20.72 5.39 9.35
C HIS A 77 -19.24 5.00 9.45
N LEU A 78 -18.47 5.11 8.38
CA LEU A 78 -17.04 4.83 8.38
C LEU A 78 -16.19 6.11 8.43
N PRO A 79 -15.00 6.06 9.03
CA PRO A 79 -14.10 7.22 9.10
C PRO A 79 -13.46 7.53 7.75
N TYR A 80 -13.01 8.78 7.55
CA TYR A 80 -12.26 9.20 6.36
C TYR A 80 -10.96 8.43 6.14
N GLY A 81 -10.38 7.86 7.18
CA GLY A 81 -9.15 7.08 7.14
C GLY A 81 -9.37 5.58 6.90
N THR A 82 -10.53 5.13 6.46
CA THR A 82 -10.86 3.71 6.26
C THR A 82 -9.80 2.98 5.45
N ASP A 83 -9.46 3.47 4.26
CA ASP A 83 -8.44 2.87 3.40
C ASP A 83 -7.08 2.75 4.08
N ASN A 84 -6.69 3.80 4.83
CA ASN A 84 -5.42 3.84 5.52
C ASN A 84 -5.36 2.79 6.65
N ILE A 85 -6.43 2.70 7.44
CA ILE A 85 -6.54 1.75 8.57
C ILE A 85 -6.52 0.31 8.06
N GLN A 86 -7.24 0.05 6.97
CA GLN A 86 -7.28 -1.26 6.32
C GLN A 86 -5.92 -1.65 5.74
N CYS A 87 -5.25 -0.72 5.02
CA CYS A 87 -3.90 -0.93 4.51
C CYS A 87 -2.88 -1.21 5.61
N ASP A 88 -2.90 -0.45 6.71
CA ASP A 88 -2.01 -0.65 7.84
C ASP A 88 -2.16 -2.07 8.43
N TYR A 89 -3.41 -2.50 8.64
CA TYR A 89 -3.68 -3.84 9.17
C TYR A 89 -3.22 -4.94 8.22
N VAL A 90 -3.61 -4.86 6.94
CA VAL A 90 -3.29 -5.88 5.93
C VAL A 90 -1.78 -5.98 5.73
N ALA A 91 -1.08 -4.85 5.64
CA ALA A 91 0.37 -4.83 5.51
C ALA A 91 1.06 -5.45 6.73
N ALA A 92 0.66 -5.04 7.95
CA ALA A 92 1.26 -5.51 9.18
C ALA A 92 1.07 -7.02 9.38
N GLU A 93 -0.16 -7.53 9.16
CA GLU A 93 -0.47 -8.94 9.37
C GLU A 93 0.18 -9.82 8.28
N SER A 94 0.18 -9.38 7.01
CA SER A 94 0.87 -10.10 5.94
C SER A 94 2.38 -10.16 6.16
N ALA A 95 2.99 -9.05 6.60
CA ALA A 95 4.41 -9.02 6.95
C ALA A 95 4.74 -9.90 8.16
N ARG A 96 3.84 -9.97 9.16
CA ARG A 96 3.97 -10.88 10.30
C ARG A 96 4.04 -12.35 9.85
N ILE A 97 3.15 -12.73 8.92
CA ILE A 97 3.12 -14.11 8.36
C ILE A 97 4.42 -14.38 7.61
N ALA A 98 4.84 -13.47 6.72
CA ALA A 98 6.06 -13.63 5.94
C ALA A 98 7.31 -13.67 6.84
N ALA A 99 7.40 -12.81 7.86
CA ALA A 99 8.51 -12.81 8.82
C ALA A 99 8.57 -14.11 9.63
N ALA A 100 7.43 -14.67 10.03
CA ALA A 100 7.36 -15.97 10.70
C ALA A 100 7.86 -17.12 9.80
N ALA A 101 7.76 -16.98 8.48
CA ALA A 101 8.32 -17.89 7.48
C ALA A 101 9.80 -17.60 7.13
N GLY A 102 10.43 -16.61 7.80
CA GLY A 102 11.84 -16.27 7.62
C GLY A 102 12.11 -15.20 6.57
N ALA A 103 11.09 -14.59 5.98
CA ALA A 103 11.26 -13.51 5.02
C ALA A 103 11.72 -12.21 5.71
N ARG A 104 12.67 -11.50 5.10
CA ARG A 104 13.15 -10.19 5.55
C ARG A 104 12.29 -9.09 4.92
N VAL A 105 11.21 -8.74 5.58
CA VAL A 105 10.22 -7.76 5.13
C VAL A 105 10.17 -6.57 6.09
N MET A 106 10.01 -5.36 5.54
CA MET A 106 9.76 -4.14 6.32
C MET A 106 8.54 -3.42 5.77
N VAL A 107 7.58 -3.12 6.64
CA VAL A 107 6.42 -2.29 6.32
C VAL A 107 6.76 -0.83 6.59
N LEU A 108 6.61 0.00 5.57
CA LEU A 108 6.83 1.44 5.63
C LEU A 108 5.58 2.16 6.20
N PRO A 109 5.71 3.43 6.60
CA PRO A 109 4.56 4.26 6.93
C PRO A 109 3.59 4.38 5.76
N THR A 110 2.29 4.34 6.05
CA THR A 110 1.24 4.45 5.03
C THR A 110 1.22 5.83 4.38
N VAL A 111 1.09 5.88 3.05
CA VAL A 111 0.79 7.11 2.32
C VAL A 111 -0.73 7.34 2.39
N PRO A 112 -1.20 8.39 3.10
CA PRO A 112 -2.62 8.52 3.45
C PRO A 112 -3.46 9.25 2.41
N PHE A 113 -2.92 9.60 1.25
CA PHE A 113 -3.61 10.39 0.23
C PHE A 113 -3.60 9.67 -1.12
N GLY A 114 -4.82 9.50 -1.69
CA GLY A 114 -5.05 8.83 -2.96
C GLY A 114 -5.60 9.76 -4.05
N VAL A 115 -5.92 9.18 -5.21
CA VAL A 115 -6.56 9.91 -6.31
C VAL A 115 -8.05 10.05 -6.04
N GLN A 116 -8.50 11.28 -5.72
CA GLN A 116 -9.85 11.60 -5.27
C GLN A 116 -10.54 12.66 -6.14
N THR A 117 -10.25 12.70 -7.43
CA THR A 117 -10.79 13.74 -8.33
C THR A 117 -12.32 13.77 -8.40
N GLY A 118 -12.97 12.66 -8.07
CA GLY A 118 -14.44 12.56 -8.03
C GLY A 118 -15.09 13.11 -6.75
N GLN A 119 -14.31 13.37 -5.71
CA GLN A 119 -14.80 13.82 -4.38
C GLN A 119 -14.28 15.22 -3.98
N LEU A 120 -13.83 16.04 -4.92
CA LEU A 120 -13.26 17.36 -4.64
C LEU A 120 -14.23 18.36 -4.02
N ASP A 121 -15.52 18.15 -4.16
CA ASP A 121 -16.61 18.96 -3.58
C ASP A 121 -17.08 18.45 -2.20
N ILE A 122 -16.44 17.37 -1.68
CA ILE A 122 -16.72 16.84 -0.34
C ILE A 122 -15.65 17.37 0.62
N PRO A 123 -16.02 18.04 1.72
CA PRO A 123 -15.06 18.57 2.68
C PRO A 123 -14.11 17.50 3.22
N PHE A 124 -12.81 17.83 3.32
CA PHE A 124 -11.73 16.96 3.83
C PHE A 124 -11.39 15.72 2.99
N CYS A 125 -12.02 15.49 1.84
CA CYS A 125 -11.47 14.55 0.85
C CYS A 125 -10.25 15.19 0.22
N ILE A 126 -9.10 14.47 0.27
CA ILE A 126 -7.82 15.01 -0.18
C ILE A 126 -7.35 14.24 -1.42
N ASN A 127 -7.22 14.97 -2.53
CA ASN A 127 -6.73 14.40 -3.78
C ASN A 127 -5.21 14.52 -3.89
N LEU A 128 -4.55 13.41 -4.24
CA LEU A 128 -3.17 13.37 -4.69
C LEU A 128 -3.14 12.97 -6.16
N ASN A 129 -2.69 13.85 -7.04
CA ASN A 129 -2.67 13.58 -8.48
C ASN A 129 -1.77 12.37 -8.83
N PRO A 130 -2.07 11.60 -9.88
CA PRO A 130 -1.22 10.48 -10.31
C PRO A 130 0.23 10.86 -10.55
N SER A 131 0.51 12.05 -11.10
CA SER A 131 1.87 12.56 -11.30
C SER A 131 2.61 12.81 -9.98
N THR A 132 1.91 13.27 -8.94
CA THR A 132 2.48 13.45 -7.59
C THR A 132 2.73 12.09 -6.93
N GLN A 133 1.81 11.12 -7.11
CA GLN A 133 2.02 9.74 -6.65
C GLN A 133 3.26 9.11 -7.30
N ALA A 134 3.43 9.29 -8.62
CA ALA A 134 4.60 8.80 -9.34
C ALA A 134 5.91 9.40 -8.82
N ALA A 135 5.94 10.72 -8.57
CA ALA A 135 7.11 11.41 -8.02
C ALA A 135 7.45 10.91 -6.61
N LEU A 136 6.45 10.77 -5.73
CA LEU A 136 6.64 10.25 -4.39
C LEU A 136 7.14 8.79 -4.41
N LEU A 137 6.54 7.95 -5.26
CA LEU A 137 6.96 6.56 -5.42
C LEU A 137 8.40 6.45 -5.91
N ALA A 138 8.80 7.31 -6.86
CA ALA A 138 10.17 7.38 -7.37
C ALA A 138 11.17 7.72 -6.26
N ASP A 139 10.91 8.78 -5.47
CA ASP A 139 11.79 9.21 -4.38
C ASP A 139 11.93 8.13 -3.29
N VAL A 140 10.84 7.44 -2.94
CA VAL A 140 10.85 6.33 -1.98
C VAL A 140 11.66 5.15 -2.54
N ALA A 141 11.41 4.77 -3.79
CA ALA A 141 12.07 3.64 -4.42
C ALA A 141 13.59 3.87 -4.59
N ASP A 142 14.00 5.08 -5.03
CA ASP A 142 15.41 5.46 -5.12
C ASP A 142 16.12 5.42 -3.77
N SER A 143 15.45 5.91 -2.72
CA SER A 143 15.98 5.89 -1.36
C SER A 143 16.22 4.46 -0.88
N LEU A 144 15.28 3.56 -1.13
CA LEU A 144 15.35 2.15 -0.73
C LEU A 144 16.39 1.38 -1.55
N ALA A 145 16.46 1.60 -2.85
CA ALA A 145 17.47 1.02 -3.74
C ALA A 145 18.89 1.39 -3.29
N GLY A 146 19.10 2.66 -2.93
CA GLY A 146 20.37 3.14 -2.37
C GLY A 146 20.76 2.51 -1.03
N GLN A 147 19.80 1.92 -0.31
CA GLN A 147 20.00 1.21 0.96
C GLN A 147 20.13 -0.31 0.78
N GLY A 148 20.02 -0.83 -0.45
CA GLY A 148 20.15 -2.25 -0.77
C GLY A 148 18.86 -3.05 -0.58
N VAL A 149 17.70 -2.40 -0.54
CA VAL A 149 16.38 -3.07 -0.66
C VAL A 149 16.24 -3.56 -2.10
N GLU A 150 15.79 -4.80 -2.28
CA GLU A 150 15.74 -5.46 -3.58
C GLU A 150 14.36 -5.35 -4.24
N ALA A 151 13.28 -5.26 -3.44
CA ALA A 151 11.93 -5.07 -3.99
C ALA A 151 11.07 -4.12 -3.14
N LEU A 152 10.17 -3.39 -3.80
CA LEU A 152 9.14 -2.57 -3.18
C LEU A 152 7.76 -3.00 -3.67
N VAL A 153 6.92 -3.38 -2.72
CA VAL A 153 5.52 -3.74 -2.94
C VAL A 153 4.64 -2.56 -2.54
N VAL A 154 3.96 -1.93 -3.49
CA VAL A 154 2.90 -0.97 -3.19
C VAL A 154 1.64 -1.74 -2.84
N LEU A 155 1.25 -1.73 -1.56
CA LEU A 155 0.01 -2.35 -1.09
C LEU A 155 -1.11 -1.31 -1.15
N ASN A 156 -1.90 -1.36 -2.22
CA ASN A 156 -2.96 -0.41 -2.50
C ASN A 156 -4.27 -0.81 -1.81
N GLY A 157 -4.90 0.15 -1.11
CA GLY A 157 -6.20 0.00 -0.47
C GLY A 157 -7.28 0.91 -1.03
N HIS A 158 -6.99 1.70 -2.07
CA HIS A 158 -7.93 2.67 -2.62
C HIS A 158 -8.20 2.43 -4.11
N GLY A 159 -9.47 2.26 -4.47
CA GLY A 159 -9.88 1.96 -5.85
C GLY A 159 -9.59 3.08 -6.87
N GLY A 160 -9.44 4.32 -6.42
CA GLY A 160 -9.05 5.45 -7.27
C GLY A 160 -7.58 5.47 -7.68
N ASN A 161 -6.71 4.74 -6.98
CA ASN A 161 -5.30 4.64 -7.30
C ASN A 161 -5.06 3.67 -8.47
N SER A 162 -4.04 3.95 -9.30
CA SER A 162 -3.63 3.07 -10.39
C SER A 162 -2.11 3.12 -10.57
N PHE A 163 -1.40 2.17 -9.96
CA PHE A 163 0.06 2.16 -9.96
C PHE A 163 0.68 1.50 -11.20
N ARG A 164 -0.09 0.73 -12.00
CA ARG A 164 0.46 -0.07 -13.11
C ARG A 164 1.22 0.75 -14.16
N GLN A 165 0.72 1.93 -14.53
CA GLN A 165 1.39 2.76 -15.52
C GLN A 165 2.60 3.47 -14.91
N MET A 166 2.50 3.90 -13.65
CA MET A 166 3.62 4.48 -12.91
C MET A 166 4.78 3.50 -12.78
N ILE A 167 4.49 2.24 -12.40
CA ILE A 167 5.51 1.18 -12.30
C ILE A 167 6.15 0.89 -13.66
N ARG A 168 5.38 0.86 -14.76
CA ARG A 168 5.94 0.69 -16.11
C ARG A 168 6.90 1.80 -16.51
N GLU A 169 6.63 3.03 -16.10
CA GLU A 169 7.49 4.18 -16.37
C GLU A 169 8.74 4.18 -15.48
N LEU A 170 8.58 3.84 -14.19
CA LEU A 170 9.65 3.92 -13.20
C LEU A 170 10.59 2.71 -13.23
N GLN A 171 10.10 1.50 -13.50
CA GLN A 171 10.90 0.27 -13.40
C GLN A 171 12.21 0.29 -14.22
N PRO A 172 12.26 0.85 -15.46
CA PRO A 172 13.51 0.93 -16.22
C PRO A 172 14.56 1.86 -15.60
N GLU A 173 14.15 2.78 -14.75
CA GLU A 173 15.03 3.82 -14.17
C GLU A 173 15.44 3.50 -12.73
N ILE A 174 14.83 2.51 -12.09
CA ILE A 174 15.02 2.18 -10.67
C ILE A 174 15.63 0.78 -10.52
N ALA A 175 16.65 0.68 -9.66
CA ALA A 175 17.44 -0.53 -9.48
C ALA A 175 16.80 -1.59 -8.55
N LEU A 176 15.57 -1.38 -8.08
CA LEU A 176 14.82 -2.39 -7.30
C LEU A 176 13.59 -2.86 -8.08
N PHE A 177 13.11 -4.07 -7.77
CA PHE A 177 11.90 -4.61 -8.36
C PHE A 177 10.65 -3.91 -7.78
N LEU A 178 9.80 -3.36 -8.67
CA LEU A 178 8.55 -2.69 -8.29
C LEU A 178 7.34 -3.56 -8.63
N CYS A 179 6.44 -3.73 -7.68
CA CYS A 179 5.14 -4.34 -7.93
C CYS A 179 4.04 -3.69 -7.09
N ALA A 180 2.79 -3.95 -7.44
CA ALA A 180 1.63 -3.46 -6.69
C ALA A 180 0.61 -4.57 -6.46
N VAL A 181 -0.03 -4.52 -5.29
CA VAL A 181 -1.11 -5.42 -4.87
C VAL A 181 -2.30 -4.58 -4.47
N ASP A 182 -3.43 -4.73 -5.17
CA ASP A 182 -4.73 -4.23 -4.74
C ASP A 182 -5.31 -5.24 -3.74
N TRP A 183 -5.16 -4.99 -2.42
CA TRP A 183 -5.45 -6.01 -1.41
C TRP A 183 -6.90 -6.51 -1.46
N TYR A 184 -7.85 -5.65 -1.80
CA TYR A 184 -9.28 -5.95 -1.90
C TYR A 184 -9.65 -6.85 -3.11
N ARG A 185 -8.67 -7.17 -3.98
CA ARG A 185 -8.80 -8.07 -5.13
C ARG A 185 -8.07 -9.40 -4.96
N VAL A 186 -7.37 -9.60 -3.85
CA VAL A 186 -6.54 -10.80 -3.60
C VAL A 186 -7.41 -12.04 -3.41
N GLU A 187 -8.57 -11.87 -2.79
CA GLU A 187 -9.53 -12.94 -2.52
C GLU A 187 -10.89 -12.59 -3.11
N PRO A 188 -11.59 -13.54 -3.78
CA PRO A 188 -12.98 -13.34 -4.21
C PRO A 188 -13.87 -12.98 -3.03
N GLN A 189 -14.75 -11.99 -3.21
CA GLN A 189 -15.59 -11.47 -2.14
C GLN A 189 -16.89 -12.26 -1.95
N GLU A 190 -17.39 -12.93 -3.01
CA GLU A 190 -18.68 -13.63 -3.05
C GLU A 190 -18.86 -14.69 -1.95
N PRO A 191 -17.82 -15.42 -1.50
CA PRO A 191 -17.98 -16.40 -0.41
C PRO A 191 -18.18 -15.78 0.98
N TYR A 192 -17.91 -14.47 1.11
CA TYR A 192 -17.91 -13.79 2.41
C TYR A 192 -19.05 -12.78 2.53
N PHE A 193 -19.41 -12.10 1.44
CA PHE A 193 -20.33 -10.97 1.41
C PHE A 193 -21.50 -11.20 0.47
N SER A 194 -22.66 -10.71 0.87
CA SER A 194 -23.91 -10.82 0.11
C SER A 194 -24.15 -9.66 -0.84
N ASP A 195 -23.58 -8.49 -0.55
CA ASP A 195 -23.61 -7.30 -1.37
C ASP A 195 -22.18 -6.92 -1.79
N LEU A 196 -21.90 -7.06 -3.10
CA LEU A 196 -20.58 -6.76 -3.67
C LEU A 196 -20.50 -5.29 -4.07
N GLY A 197 -20.54 -4.42 -3.07
CA GLY A 197 -20.40 -2.99 -3.24
C GLY A 197 -18.99 -2.59 -3.70
N ASP A 198 -18.89 -1.34 -4.16
CA ASP A 198 -17.66 -0.75 -4.68
C ASP A 198 -16.99 0.19 -3.63
N HIS A 199 -17.77 0.69 -2.64
CA HIS A 199 -17.27 1.67 -1.68
C HIS A 199 -18.16 1.77 -0.44
N ALA A 200 -17.57 1.72 0.74
CA ALA A 200 -18.24 1.80 2.04
C ALA A 200 -19.43 0.81 2.20
N GLY A 201 -19.39 -0.29 1.46
CA GLY A 201 -20.39 -1.35 1.47
C GLY A 201 -20.14 -2.41 2.54
N GLU A 202 -20.71 -3.61 2.32
CA GLU A 202 -20.65 -4.72 3.28
C GLU A 202 -19.22 -5.16 3.60
N MET A 203 -18.32 -5.23 2.61
CA MET A 203 -16.95 -5.70 2.78
C MET A 203 -16.14 -4.74 3.66
N GLU A 204 -16.02 -3.49 3.27
CA GLU A 204 -15.22 -2.52 4.02
C GLU A 204 -15.75 -2.28 5.42
N THR A 205 -17.08 -2.23 5.55
CA THR A 205 -17.75 -2.11 6.85
C THR A 205 -17.42 -3.31 7.75
N SER A 206 -17.50 -4.54 7.23
CA SER A 206 -17.16 -5.76 7.99
C SER A 206 -15.71 -5.76 8.45
N VAL A 207 -14.80 -5.37 7.54
CA VAL A 207 -13.37 -5.25 7.84
C VAL A 207 -13.15 -4.23 8.94
N MET A 208 -13.73 -3.03 8.86
CA MET A 208 -13.59 -1.99 9.88
C MET A 208 -14.23 -2.40 11.21
N MET A 209 -15.37 -3.11 11.21
CA MET A 209 -15.98 -3.65 12.43
C MET A 209 -15.06 -4.65 13.15
N HIS A 210 -14.21 -5.36 12.41
CA HIS A 210 -13.23 -6.29 12.99
C HIS A 210 -11.98 -5.55 13.52
N ILE A 211 -11.39 -4.65 12.71
CA ILE A 211 -10.07 -4.08 13.05
C ILE A 211 -10.12 -2.79 13.86
N ALA A 212 -11.21 -2.03 13.75
CA ALA A 212 -11.37 -0.73 14.39
C ALA A 212 -12.85 -0.45 14.77
N PRO A 213 -13.50 -1.32 15.57
CA PRO A 213 -14.94 -1.23 15.86
C PRO A 213 -15.34 0.10 16.50
N ASP A 214 -14.47 0.71 17.30
CA ASP A 214 -14.72 2.01 17.97
C ASP A 214 -14.82 3.19 17.00
N LEU A 215 -14.38 3.02 15.74
CA LEU A 215 -14.44 4.05 14.69
C LEU A 215 -15.65 3.85 13.76
N VAL A 216 -16.39 2.76 13.90
CA VAL A 216 -17.58 2.46 13.09
C VAL A 216 -18.81 2.95 13.84
N ARG A 217 -19.55 3.89 13.24
CA ARG A 217 -20.82 4.34 13.80
C ARG A 217 -21.91 3.25 13.66
N PRO A 218 -22.98 3.29 14.46
CA PRO A 218 -24.08 2.34 14.34
C PRO A 218 -24.60 2.24 12.90
N LEU A 219 -24.82 1.02 12.40
CA LEU A 219 -25.33 0.77 11.04
C LEU A 219 -26.70 1.42 10.78
N SER A 220 -27.47 1.75 11.85
CA SER A 220 -28.70 2.54 11.72
C SER A 220 -28.48 3.99 11.26
N GLU A 221 -27.23 4.46 11.32
CA GLU A 221 -26.84 5.79 10.86
C GLU A 221 -26.22 5.76 9.46
N ALA A 222 -25.93 4.56 8.92
CA ALA A 222 -25.43 4.39 7.58
C ALA A 222 -26.50 4.76 6.54
N GLY A 223 -26.05 5.34 5.42
CA GLY A 223 -26.86 5.43 4.21
C GLY A 223 -27.01 4.04 3.56
N ASP A 224 -27.90 3.95 2.58
CA ASP A 224 -28.20 2.67 1.90
C ASP A 224 -27.18 2.30 0.81
N GLY A 225 -26.19 3.16 0.56
CA GLY A 225 -25.19 2.96 -0.48
C GLY A 225 -25.74 2.91 -1.89
N HIS A 226 -26.92 3.50 -2.13
CA HIS A 226 -27.53 3.49 -3.46
C HIS A 226 -26.78 4.40 -4.44
N ALA A 227 -26.23 3.78 -5.49
CA ALA A 227 -25.56 4.50 -6.56
C ALA A 227 -26.43 4.60 -7.81
N ARG A 228 -26.55 5.80 -8.38
CA ARG A 228 -27.27 6.05 -9.63
C ARG A 228 -26.44 5.48 -10.80
N PRO A 229 -27.00 4.57 -11.62
CA PRO A 229 -26.26 4.01 -12.74
C PRO A 229 -26.03 5.07 -13.85
N PRO A 230 -24.91 4.99 -14.58
CA PRO A 230 -24.67 5.86 -15.72
C PRO A 230 -25.79 5.76 -16.76
N ARG A 231 -26.15 6.87 -17.42
CA ARG A 231 -27.15 6.87 -18.50
C ARG A 231 -26.63 6.24 -19.79
N ILE A 232 -25.30 6.30 -20.01
CA ILE A 232 -24.63 5.75 -21.21
C ILE A 232 -24.39 4.26 -21.01
N GLY A 233 -24.89 3.42 -21.94
CA GLY A 233 -24.78 1.96 -21.87
C GLY A 233 -23.36 1.47 -21.74
N ALA A 234 -22.43 2.01 -22.52
CA ALA A 234 -21.02 1.66 -22.51
C ALA A 234 -20.35 1.75 -21.11
N PHE A 235 -20.75 2.74 -20.31
CA PHE A 235 -20.26 2.88 -18.94
C PHE A 235 -20.90 1.87 -17.98
N ARG A 236 -22.17 1.51 -18.19
CA ARG A 236 -22.84 0.45 -17.40
C ARG A 236 -22.27 -0.92 -17.69
N GLU A 237 -21.91 -1.19 -18.93
CA GLU A 237 -21.33 -2.45 -19.39
C GLU A 237 -19.83 -2.56 -19.07
N GLY A 238 -19.18 -1.45 -18.66
CA GLY A 238 -17.79 -1.43 -18.18
C GLY A 238 -16.71 -1.42 -19.27
N TRP A 239 -17.07 -1.35 -20.57
CA TRP A 239 -16.07 -1.28 -21.64
C TRP A 239 -15.66 0.15 -22.02
N ALA A 240 -16.35 1.17 -21.47
CA ALA A 240 -15.91 2.56 -21.47
C ALA A 240 -15.78 3.06 -20.03
N TRP A 241 -14.88 4.00 -19.79
CA TRP A 241 -14.62 4.54 -18.47
C TRP A 241 -14.55 6.07 -18.49
N ALA A 242 -15.05 6.68 -17.43
CA ALA A 242 -14.86 8.09 -17.08
C ALA A 242 -14.88 8.24 -15.56
N PRO A 243 -14.18 9.25 -14.97
CA PRO A 243 -14.26 9.49 -13.55
C PRO A 243 -15.69 9.86 -13.13
N ARG A 244 -16.12 9.38 -11.96
CA ARG A 244 -17.42 9.71 -11.37
C ARG A 244 -17.29 11.03 -10.58
N LYS A 245 -18.32 11.87 -10.63
CA LYS A 245 -18.53 12.90 -9.62
C LYS A 245 -19.44 12.31 -8.54
N TRP A 246 -18.90 12.02 -7.38
CA TRP A 246 -19.55 11.24 -6.34
C TRP A 246 -20.87 11.86 -5.86
N THR A 247 -20.92 13.15 -5.67
CA THR A 247 -22.15 13.87 -5.25
C THR A 247 -23.29 13.82 -6.28
N ASP A 248 -22.99 13.50 -7.55
CA ASP A 248 -24.01 13.28 -8.60
C ASP A 248 -24.44 11.81 -8.65
N VAL A 249 -23.64 10.87 -8.12
CA VAL A 249 -23.86 9.42 -8.18
C VAL A 249 -24.57 8.88 -6.95
N THR A 250 -24.24 9.38 -5.77
CA THR A 250 -24.72 8.86 -4.48
C THR A 250 -24.99 10.01 -3.51
N ALA A 251 -25.94 9.83 -2.61
CA ALA A 251 -26.29 10.83 -1.59
C ALA A 251 -25.41 10.74 -0.33
N ASP A 252 -24.84 9.57 -0.07
CA ASP A 252 -24.10 9.21 1.15
C ASP A 252 -22.64 8.83 0.91
N THR A 253 -22.16 8.94 -0.33
CA THR A 253 -20.86 8.45 -0.83
C THR A 253 -20.70 6.92 -0.87
N GLY A 254 -21.64 6.15 -0.32
CA GLY A 254 -21.61 4.68 -0.39
C GLY A 254 -21.97 4.16 -1.78
N VAL A 255 -21.41 3.00 -2.14
CA VAL A 255 -21.79 2.15 -3.28
C VAL A 255 -21.80 0.70 -2.83
N GLY A 256 -22.96 0.21 -2.41
CA GLY A 256 -23.19 -1.07 -1.75
C GLY A 256 -23.83 -0.88 -0.38
N ASP A 257 -24.69 -1.84 0.01
CA ASP A 257 -25.46 -1.79 1.27
C ASP A 257 -24.63 -2.35 2.44
N PRO A 258 -24.29 -1.54 3.48
CA PRO A 258 -23.49 -2.00 4.60
C PRO A 258 -24.28 -2.81 5.63
N ARG A 259 -25.62 -2.90 5.54
CA ARG A 259 -26.49 -3.43 6.62
C ARG A 259 -26.26 -4.91 6.97
N ALA A 260 -25.70 -5.70 6.03
CA ALA A 260 -25.36 -7.10 6.26
C ALA A 260 -23.93 -7.30 6.80
N ALA A 261 -23.20 -6.23 7.08
CA ALA A 261 -21.83 -6.29 7.59
C ALA A 261 -21.75 -6.88 9.00
N SER A 262 -20.68 -7.61 9.27
CA SER A 262 -20.35 -8.10 10.61
C SER A 262 -18.84 -8.25 10.80
N ALA A 263 -18.37 -8.13 12.05
CA ALA A 263 -16.96 -8.31 12.40
C ALA A 263 -16.44 -9.71 12.01
N GLU A 264 -17.26 -10.75 12.15
CA GLU A 264 -16.88 -12.13 11.80
C GLU A 264 -16.65 -12.33 10.30
N LYS A 265 -17.42 -11.64 9.45
CA LYS A 265 -17.18 -11.63 8.01
C LYS A 265 -15.86 -10.95 7.67
N GLY A 266 -15.60 -9.80 8.31
CA GLY A 266 -14.34 -9.07 8.18
C GLY A 266 -13.14 -9.90 8.62
N GLU A 267 -13.21 -10.56 9.78
CA GLU A 267 -12.16 -11.45 10.29
C GLU A 267 -11.84 -12.58 9.30
N ARG A 268 -12.86 -13.30 8.84
CA ARG A 268 -12.67 -14.42 7.90
C ARG A 268 -12.07 -13.96 6.57
N TYR A 269 -12.54 -12.85 6.02
CA TYR A 269 -12.03 -12.30 4.77
C TYR A 269 -10.57 -11.87 4.92
N LEU A 270 -10.26 -11.07 5.95
CA LEU A 270 -8.91 -10.62 6.22
C LEU A 270 -7.93 -11.77 6.47
N ALA A 271 -8.36 -12.83 7.17
CA ALA A 271 -7.52 -14.01 7.38
C ALA A 271 -7.12 -14.67 6.05
N ALA A 272 -8.03 -14.76 5.07
CA ALA A 272 -7.73 -15.31 3.76
C ALA A 272 -6.83 -14.37 2.94
N VAL A 273 -7.12 -13.07 2.92
CA VAL A 273 -6.33 -12.05 2.20
C VAL A 273 -4.90 -11.99 2.73
N THR A 274 -4.73 -11.87 4.05
CA THR A 274 -3.41 -11.71 4.66
C THR A 274 -2.56 -12.97 4.56
N ALA A 275 -3.17 -14.16 4.59
CA ALA A 275 -2.47 -15.42 4.34
C ALA A 275 -1.89 -15.47 2.91
N LYS A 276 -2.69 -15.09 1.90
CA LYS A 276 -2.23 -15.06 0.50
C LYS A 276 -1.13 -14.01 0.28
N ILE A 277 -1.29 -12.80 0.81
CA ILE A 277 -0.27 -11.76 0.68
C ILE A 277 0.99 -12.16 1.47
N GLY A 278 0.87 -12.76 2.64
CA GLY A 278 2.00 -13.26 3.43
C GLY A 278 2.80 -14.33 2.67
N THR A 279 2.10 -15.27 1.99
CA THR A 279 2.73 -16.25 1.10
C THR A 279 3.46 -15.56 -0.05
N PHE A 280 2.80 -14.64 -0.74
CA PHE A 280 3.40 -13.84 -1.82
C PHE A 280 4.67 -13.10 -1.36
N LEU A 281 4.65 -12.44 -0.20
CA LEU A 281 5.82 -11.76 0.35
C LEU A 281 6.95 -12.72 0.68
N THR A 282 6.62 -13.95 1.13
CA THR A 282 7.61 -15.00 1.41
C THR A 282 8.27 -15.49 0.12
N GLU A 283 7.49 -15.75 -0.91
CA GLU A 283 7.96 -16.16 -2.24
C GLU A 283 8.82 -15.05 -2.88
N LEU A 284 8.34 -13.80 -2.82
CA LEU A 284 9.07 -12.65 -3.35
C LEU A 284 10.42 -12.45 -2.62
N ALA A 285 10.46 -12.68 -1.30
CA ALA A 285 11.69 -12.62 -0.52
C ALA A 285 12.69 -13.74 -0.86
N ALA A 286 12.26 -14.84 -1.47
CA ALA A 286 13.09 -15.93 -1.93
C ALA A 286 13.45 -15.84 -3.43
N ALA A 287 12.73 -14.99 -4.20
CA ALA A 287 12.85 -14.93 -5.65
C ALA A 287 14.24 -14.45 -6.13
N ASP A 288 14.66 -14.93 -7.28
CA ASP A 288 15.73 -14.32 -8.07
C ASP A 288 15.10 -13.36 -9.07
N PHE A 289 15.38 -12.05 -8.91
CA PHE A 289 14.77 -11.02 -9.77
C PHE A 289 15.36 -11.00 -11.19
N GLU A 290 16.45 -11.70 -11.44
CA GLU A 290 17.04 -11.87 -12.78
C GLU A 290 16.43 -13.08 -13.51
N ASP A 291 15.75 -14.00 -12.77
CA ASP A 291 15.14 -15.23 -13.32
C ASP A 291 13.74 -15.43 -12.72
N MET A 292 12.78 -14.61 -13.17
CA MET A 292 11.40 -14.60 -12.68
C MET A 292 10.44 -15.49 -13.50
N TYR A 293 10.93 -16.18 -14.54
CA TYR A 293 10.09 -16.93 -15.48
C TYR A 293 10.58 -18.37 -15.64
N GLU A 294 9.64 -19.32 -15.84
CA GLU A 294 9.90 -20.72 -16.16
C GLU A 294 10.08 -20.94 -17.68
#